data_a17894187d1cf5cad4992c8593835377
#
_entry.id   a17894187d1cf5cad4992c8593835377
#
_cell.length_a   1.000
_cell.length_b   1.000
_cell.length_c   1.000
_cell.angle_alpha   90.00
_cell.angle_beta   90.00
_cell.angle_gamma   90.00
#
_symmetry.space_group_name_H-M   'P 1'
#
loop_
_entity.id
_entity.type
_entity.pdbx_description
1 polymer ?
#
loop_
_entity_poly.entity_id
_entity_poly.type
_entity_poly.pdbx_seq_one_letter_code
_entity_poly.pdbx_strand_id
1 'polypeptide(L)'
;MLVRLGHSKDVVAGQMRVFDVAGTKVNVASVGGHLYAFDDTCTHMGCSLGKGTLNDTTVTCSCHGSQFDVTSGAVLRGPAKQPVRTRLVQVEGENLLVET
;
A
#
# COMPACT_ATOMS: atom_id res chain seq x y z
N MET A 1 14.56 -5.08 8.36
CA MET A 1 14.22 -6.46 8.75
C MET A 1 12.95 -6.88 8.00
N LEU A 2 12.97 -8.05 7.39
CA LEU A 2 11.78 -8.57 6.72
C LEU A 2 10.85 -9.21 7.75
N VAL A 3 9.58 -8.84 7.70
CA VAL A 3 8.55 -9.32 8.61
C VAL A 3 7.46 -10.01 7.80
N ARG A 4 7.02 -11.18 8.25
CA ARG A 4 5.93 -11.90 7.60
C ARG A 4 4.60 -11.20 7.88
N LEU A 5 3.87 -10.84 6.83
CA LEU A 5 2.54 -10.26 6.94
C LEU A 5 1.44 -11.34 6.96
N GLY A 6 1.59 -12.34 6.10
CA GLY A 6 0.59 -13.36 5.92
C GLY A 6 0.92 -14.25 4.73
N HIS A 7 -0.11 -14.79 4.12
CA HIS A 7 0.00 -15.60 2.91
C HIS A 7 -0.01 -14.70 1.67
N SER A 8 0.80 -15.04 0.66
CA SER A 8 0.86 -14.23 -0.57
C SER A 8 -0.49 -14.12 -1.28
N LYS A 9 -1.35 -15.12 -1.13
CA LYS A 9 -2.70 -15.13 -1.73
C LYS A 9 -3.71 -14.28 -0.97
N ASP A 10 -3.33 -13.73 0.20
CA ASP A 10 -4.22 -12.85 0.97
C ASP A 10 -4.47 -11.54 0.23
N VAL A 11 -3.59 -11.15 -0.70
CA VAL A 11 -3.79 -9.98 -1.55
C VAL A 11 -4.27 -10.43 -2.91
N VAL A 12 -5.54 -10.14 -3.20
CA VAL A 12 -6.18 -10.55 -4.45
C VAL A 12 -5.74 -9.63 -5.60
N ALA A 13 -5.54 -10.22 -6.79
CA ALA A 13 -5.14 -9.46 -7.97
C ALA A 13 -6.08 -8.27 -8.22
N GLY A 14 -5.49 -7.08 -8.43
CA GLY A 14 -6.23 -5.85 -8.65
C GLY A 14 -6.78 -5.20 -7.39
N GLN A 15 -6.46 -5.73 -6.20
CA GLN A 15 -6.96 -5.24 -4.93
C GLN A 15 -5.84 -4.85 -3.99
N MET A 16 -6.21 -4.19 -2.89
CA MET A 16 -5.33 -3.84 -1.79
C MET A 16 -5.74 -4.59 -0.53
N ARG A 17 -4.78 -4.81 0.36
CA ARG A 17 -5.06 -5.29 1.71
C ARG A 17 -4.15 -4.60 2.71
N VAL A 18 -4.72 -4.16 3.83
CA VAL A 18 -3.99 -3.49 4.90
C VAL A 18 -3.61 -4.52 5.97
N PHE A 19 -2.34 -4.47 6.38
CA PHE A 19 -1.80 -5.30 7.45
C PHE A 19 -1.30 -4.41 8.57
N ASP A 20 -1.45 -4.87 9.80
CA ASP A 20 -0.88 -4.17 10.97
C ASP A 20 0.45 -4.84 11.30
N VAL A 21 1.53 -4.06 11.28
CA VAL A 21 2.88 -4.52 11.59
C VAL A 21 3.39 -3.73 12.78
N ALA A 22 3.26 -4.29 13.98
CA ALA A 22 3.72 -3.66 15.23
C ALA A 22 3.17 -2.23 15.39
N GLY A 23 1.89 -2.02 15.10
CA GLY A 23 1.22 -0.73 15.21
C GLY A 23 1.31 0.15 13.97
N THR A 24 2.08 -0.25 12.96
CA THR A 24 2.16 0.46 11.69
C THR A 24 1.26 -0.22 10.66
N LYS A 25 0.38 0.54 10.02
CA LYS A 25 -0.48 0.03 8.96
C LYS A 25 0.28 0.04 7.65
N VAL A 26 0.43 -1.13 7.04
CA VAL A 26 1.07 -1.30 5.73
C VAL A 26 0.04 -1.80 4.74
N ASN A 27 -0.07 -1.13 3.61
CA ASN A 27 -0.99 -1.50 2.54
C ASN A 27 -0.19 -2.24 1.46
N VAL A 28 -0.72 -3.36 1.01
CA VAL A 28 -0.13 -4.13 -0.09
C VAL A 28 -1.13 -4.18 -1.24
N ALA A 29 -0.69 -3.71 -2.40
CA ALA A 29 -1.50 -3.70 -3.63
C ALA A 29 -0.96 -4.72 -4.61
N SER A 30 -1.86 -5.45 -5.27
CA SER A 30 -1.51 -6.41 -6.31
C SER A 30 -1.94 -5.85 -7.67
N VAL A 31 -0.96 -5.54 -8.53
CA VAL A 31 -1.20 -4.93 -9.85
C VAL A 31 -0.37 -5.66 -10.89
N GLY A 32 -1.02 -6.21 -11.90
CA GLY A 32 -0.33 -6.85 -13.02
C GLY A 32 0.60 -7.98 -12.63
N GLY A 33 0.28 -8.72 -11.57
CA GLY A 33 1.13 -9.81 -11.07
C GLY A 33 2.26 -9.35 -10.15
N HIS A 34 2.35 -8.06 -9.86
CA HIS A 34 3.35 -7.48 -8.96
C HIS A 34 2.69 -7.02 -7.66
N LEU A 35 3.44 -7.12 -6.56
CA LEU A 35 3.01 -6.63 -5.26
C LEU A 35 3.78 -5.35 -4.91
N TYR A 36 3.07 -4.36 -4.40
CA TYR A 36 3.64 -3.09 -3.96
C TYR A 36 3.19 -2.81 -2.54
N ALA A 37 4.14 -2.53 -1.65
CA ALA A 37 3.85 -2.22 -0.26
C ALA A 37 4.15 -0.76 0.03
N PHE A 38 3.25 -0.11 0.76
CA PHE A 38 3.38 1.31 1.12
C PHE A 38 2.65 1.56 2.43
N ASP A 39 3.00 2.64 3.11
CA ASP A 39 2.32 3.01 4.34
C ASP A 39 0.87 3.38 4.03
N ASP A 40 -0.05 2.85 4.81
CA ASP A 40 -1.49 3.00 4.56
C ASP A 40 -2.00 4.39 4.89
N THR A 41 -1.25 5.17 5.65
CA THR A 41 -1.69 6.48 6.13
C THR A 41 -1.53 7.53 5.05
N CYS A 42 -2.63 8.16 4.65
CA CYS A 42 -2.61 9.29 3.73
C CYS A 42 -1.84 10.45 4.37
N THR A 43 -0.86 10.99 3.65
CA THR A 43 0.02 12.04 4.17
C THR A 43 -0.69 13.38 4.36
N HIS A 44 -1.89 13.55 3.81
CA HIS A 44 -2.68 14.78 3.98
C HIS A 44 -3.36 14.84 5.35
N MET A 45 -4.22 13.86 5.67
CA MET A 45 -5.06 13.90 6.88
C MET A 45 -5.05 12.60 7.68
N GLY A 46 -4.17 11.66 7.34
CA GLY A 46 -4.05 10.42 8.09
C GLY A 46 -5.11 9.37 7.82
N CYS A 47 -5.95 9.55 6.81
CA CYS A 47 -6.95 8.53 6.45
C CYS A 47 -6.29 7.27 5.93
N SER A 48 -6.96 6.12 6.12
CA SER A 48 -6.49 4.86 5.56
C SER A 48 -6.67 4.83 4.05
N LEU A 49 -5.57 4.64 3.32
CA LEU A 49 -5.62 4.49 1.85
C LEU A 49 -6.32 3.19 1.45
N GLY A 50 -6.29 2.18 2.31
CA GLY A 50 -6.99 0.92 2.06
C GLY A 50 -8.50 1.04 2.05
N LYS A 51 -9.06 2.13 2.59
CA LYS A 51 -10.49 2.44 2.51
C LYS A 51 -10.86 3.20 1.24
N GLY A 52 -9.87 3.59 0.46
CA GLY A 52 -10.06 4.25 -0.82
C GLY A 52 -10.19 3.24 -1.95
N THR A 53 -9.74 3.65 -3.13
CA THR A 53 -9.83 2.82 -4.33
C THR A 53 -8.46 2.64 -4.96
N LEU A 54 -8.27 1.47 -5.57
CA LEU A 54 -7.09 1.17 -6.38
C LEU A 54 -7.55 1.05 -7.83
N ASN A 55 -6.95 1.86 -8.71
CA ASN A 55 -7.18 1.77 -10.14
C ASN A 55 -5.82 1.65 -10.81
N ASP A 56 -5.51 0.45 -11.30
CA ASP A 56 -4.19 0.12 -11.83
C ASP A 56 -3.12 0.43 -10.76
N THR A 57 -2.18 1.34 -11.00
CA THR A 57 -1.12 1.70 -10.05
C THR A 57 -1.45 2.96 -9.23
N THR A 58 -2.68 3.47 -9.33
CA THR A 58 -3.09 4.67 -8.62
C THR A 58 -4.03 4.34 -7.46
N VAL A 59 -3.63 4.71 -6.25
CA VAL A 59 -4.49 4.65 -5.07
C VAL A 59 -5.09 6.03 -4.81
N THR A 60 -6.41 6.08 -4.57
CA THR A 60 -7.12 7.31 -4.27
C THR A 60 -7.64 7.27 -2.85
N CYS A 61 -7.25 8.27 -2.05
CA CYS A 61 -7.72 8.43 -0.68
C CYS A 61 -9.22 8.80 -0.68
N SER A 62 -10.01 8.10 0.15
CA SER A 62 -11.45 8.32 0.22
C SER A 62 -11.84 9.62 0.91
N CYS A 63 -10.93 10.23 1.68
CA CYS A 63 -11.25 11.42 2.47
C CYS A 63 -11.33 12.69 1.62
N HIS A 64 -10.27 13.00 0.85
CA HIS A 64 -10.19 14.24 0.09
C HIS A 64 -9.68 14.04 -1.34
N GLY A 65 -9.60 12.79 -1.81
CA GLY A 65 -9.26 12.50 -3.20
C GLY A 65 -7.79 12.59 -3.57
N SER A 66 -6.88 12.66 -2.58
CA SER A 66 -5.44 12.60 -2.88
C SER A 66 -5.10 11.29 -3.58
N GLN A 67 -4.21 11.36 -4.58
CA GLN A 67 -3.80 10.19 -5.34
C GLN A 67 -2.30 9.97 -5.24
N PHE A 68 -1.91 8.71 -5.14
CA PHE A 68 -0.51 8.29 -5.05
C PHE A 68 -0.24 7.14 -6.01
N ASP A 69 0.98 7.13 -6.55
CA ASP A 69 1.48 6.00 -7.33
C ASP A 69 1.98 4.93 -6.35
N VAL A 70 1.37 3.75 -6.37
CA VAL A 70 1.75 2.67 -5.43
C VAL A 70 3.14 2.12 -5.72
N THR A 71 3.68 2.32 -6.93
CA THR A 71 5.00 1.81 -7.29
C THR A 71 6.13 2.67 -6.74
N SER A 72 5.92 3.95 -6.53
CA SER A 72 6.95 4.90 -6.08
C SER A 72 6.56 5.66 -4.82
N GLY A 73 5.28 5.71 -4.48
CA GLY A 73 4.76 6.53 -3.40
C GLY A 73 4.52 7.99 -3.79
N ALA A 74 4.82 8.38 -5.02
CA ALA A 74 4.73 9.76 -5.46
C ALA A 74 3.30 10.29 -5.41
N VAL A 75 3.13 11.56 -5.07
CA VAL A 75 1.84 12.24 -5.13
C VAL A 75 1.50 12.49 -6.60
N LEU A 76 0.34 12.00 -7.04
CA LEU A 76 -0.19 12.25 -8.38
C LEU A 76 -1.23 13.37 -8.37
N ARG A 77 -1.94 13.52 -7.24
CA ARG A 77 -2.99 14.53 -7.09
C ARG A 77 -3.10 14.96 -5.65
N GLY A 78 -3.18 16.29 -5.39
CA GLY A 78 -3.43 16.83 -4.07
C GLY A 78 -4.84 16.55 -3.58
N PRO A 79 -5.13 16.95 -2.33
CA PRO A 79 -4.40 17.93 -1.52
C PRO A 79 -3.14 17.45 -0.81
N ALA A 80 -2.81 16.16 -0.81
CA ALA A 80 -1.56 15.69 -0.23
C ALA A 80 -0.35 16.31 -0.95
N LYS A 81 0.70 16.64 -0.19
CA LYS A 81 1.92 17.26 -0.70
C LYS A 81 3.16 16.39 -0.52
N GLN A 82 3.06 15.38 0.34
CA GLN A 82 4.16 14.49 0.66
C GLN A 82 3.90 13.09 0.10
N PRO A 83 4.92 12.43 -0.44
CA PRO A 83 4.75 11.04 -0.89
C PRO A 83 4.47 10.11 0.28
N VAL A 84 3.85 8.97 0.00
CA VAL A 84 3.77 7.88 0.97
C VAL A 84 5.06 7.08 0.92
N ARG A 85 5.48 6.55 2.09
CA ARG A 85 6.65 5.69 2.15
C ARG A 85 6.33 4.35 1.52
N THR A 86 7.15 3.92 0.56
CA THR A 86 7.09 2.56 0.02
C THR A 86 8.00 1.64 0.80
N ARG A 87 7.68 0.34 0.80
CA ARG A 87 8.45 -0.67 1.49
C ARG A 87 8.75 -1.82 0.54
N LEU A 88 9.93 -2.41 0.69
CA LEU A 88 10.27 -3.61 -0.06
C LEU A 88 9.31 -4.74 0.34
N VAL A 89 8.74 -5.41 -0.63
CA VAL A 89 7.87 -6.56 -0.43
C VAL A 89 8.46 -7.76 -1.17
N GLN A 90 8.44 -8.93 -0.52
CA GLN A 90 8.96 -10.17 -1.09
C GLN A 90 7.97 -11.31 -0.84
N VAL A 91 8.01 -12.29 -1.71
CA VAL A 91 7.28 -13.55 -1.53
C VAL A 91 8.30 -14.68 -1.47
N GLU A 92 8.30 -15.43 -0.38
CA GLU A 92 9.13 -16.62 -0.20
C GLU A 92 8.22 -17.81 0.00
N GLY A 93 8.14 -18.69 -1.02
CA GLY A 93 7.15 -19.77 -1.03
C GLY A 93 5.75 -19.15 -1.01
N GLU A 94 5.01 -19.37 0.08
CA GLU A 94 3.68 -18.80 0.27
C GLU A 94 3.67 -17.63 1.26
N ASN A 95 4.84 -17.24 1.77
CA ASN A 95 4.95 -16.19 2.77
C ASN A 95 5.10 -14.82 2.12
N LEU A 96 4.27 -13.89 2.56
CA LEU A 96 4.34 -12.48 2.16
C LEU A 96 5.15 -11.74 3.21
N LEU A 97 6.27 -11.15 2.79
CA LEU A 97 7.20 -10.46 3.68
C LEU A 97 7.32 -8.99 3.28
N VAL A 98 7.50 -8.13 4.26
CA VAL A 98 7.72 -6.70 4.02
C VAL A 98 8.89 -6.20 4.87
N GLU A 99 9.65 -5.26 4.32
CA GLU A 99 10.71 -4.57 5.06
C GLU A 99 10.13 -3.51 5.98
N THR A 100 10.56 -3.52 7.22
CA THR A 100 10.14 -2.54 8.23
C THR A 100 11.29 -1.68 8.72
#